data_e8c8b8002284664f42ac6348a040d8e4
#
_entry.id   e8c8b8002284664f42ac6348a040d8e4
#
_cell.length_a   1.000
_cell.length_b   1.000
_cell.length_c   1.000
_cell.angle_alpha   90.00
_cell.angle_beta   90.00
_cell.angle_gamma   90.00
#
_symmetry.space_group_name_H-M   'P 1'
#
loop_
_entity.id
_entity.type
_entity.pdbx_description
1 polymer ?
#
loop_
_entity_poly.entity_id
_entity_poly.type
_entity_poly.pdbx_seq_one_letter_code
_entity_poly.pdbx_strand_id
1 'polypeptide(L)'
;MAKFSSLIPLSRGASAPNTVNFEGGRAFTQSAKLELVSVLLTTFLEDAFYRTEKQTTEKLRELITKVGDPRFVAKAALYARHTHGMRSVSHLVAGELAKSVKGERWTKRFYAQIVRRPDDVMETLSYYLAVYGRPVPNSLKKGLGAALARFDAHQVAKYRREHGAFKMVDAVNLVHPKATPALSQLVRGELAPAQTWETKLTQAGAAATAEVVAAAKSQAWGELVRGRKLGYLALLRNGRNILAQAPEVVDDLCQQLADARAVRTSLVFPFQFLSAVEALKQGNLSGADRVMDALNTAIDHSLANVPTFAGSTLVALDSSASMMGHPQAIGSLFAATLVKATGADLMLFSDDARYVTLNPRDTTLTAAQSIPFISGGTNFEAIFQRANRAYDRIVILSDMQGWMDGGAPVQPFADYQARFSVATRIFSFDLNGYGTLQFPQERVYCLAGWSDRVFEILQKLDRDPEALVREVESVPLED
;
A
#
# COMPACT_ATOMS: atom_id res chain seq x y z
N MET A 1 -43.72 -33.07 17.51
CA MET A 1 -43.47 -31.82 16.78
C MET A 1 -42.59 -30.93 17.63
N ALA A 2 -41.41 -30.63 17.16
CA ALA A 2 -40.44 -29.81 17.93
C ALA A 2 -40.89 -28.34 17.96
N LYS A 3 -41.30 -27.87 19.13
CA LYS A 3 -41.85 -26.51 19.35
C LYS A 3 -40.84 -25.37 19.40
N PHE A 4 -39.56 -25.61 19.16
CA PHE A 4 -38.50 -24.59 19.34
C PHE A 4 -37.85 -24.12 18.05
N SER A 5 -38.16 -24.67 16.89
CA SER A 5 -37.61 -24.20 15.60
C SER A 5 -38.15 -22.83 15.14
N SER A 6 -39.28 -22.38 15.74
CA SER A 6 -39.87 -21.07 15.48
C SER A 6 -39.32 -19.95 16.38
N LEU A 7 -38.41 -20.25 17.30
CA LEU A 7 -37.79 -19.28 18.21
C LEU A 7 -36.39 -18.81 17.74
N ILE A 8 -35.89 -19.39 16.67
CA ILE A 8 -34.65 -18.89 16.05
C ILE A 8 -35.05 -17.71 15.16
N PRO A 9 -34.64 -16.47 15.46
CA PRO A 9 -34.87 -15.34 14.55
C PRO A 9 -34.20 -15.66 13.23
N LEU A 10 -34.95 -15.84 12.15
CA LEU A 10 -34.50 -16.17 10.81
C LEU A 10 -33.80 -14.97 10.11
N SER A 11 -33.75 -13.82 10.74
CA SER A 11 -32.92 -12.68 10.30
C SER A 11 -32.52 -11.86 11.51
N ARG A 12 -31.23 -11.76 11.82
CA ARG A 12 -30.73 -10.54 12.44
C ARG A 12 -31.01 -9.45 11.40
N GLY A 13 -31.90 -8.52 11.72
CA GLY A 13 -32.23 -7.41 10.84
C GLY A 13 -30.91 -6.75 10.35
N ALA A 14 -30.84 -6.44 9.08
CA ALA A 14 -29.68 -5.76 8.53
C ALA A 14 -29.43 -4.49 9.35
N SER A 15 -28.20 -4.27 9.79
CA SER A 15 -27.84 -3.06 10.55
C SER A 15 -28.22 -1.82 9.71
N ALA A 16 -28.87 -0.84 10.33
CA ALA A 16 -29.18 0.41 9.62
C ALA A 16 -27.92 1.24 9.39
N PRO A 17 -27.80 1.95 8.27
CA PRO A 17 -26.72 2.89 8.05
C PRO A 17 -26.63 3.91 9.18
N ASN A 18 -25.43 4.20 9.65
CA ASN A 18 -25.17 5.04 10.82
C ASN A 18 -24.27 6.25 10.53
N THR A 19 -23.91 6.46 9.28
CA THR A 19 -23.15 7.62 8.80
C THR A 19 -23.51 7.96 7.35
N VAL A 20 -22.86 8.97 6.80
CA VAL A 20 -22.91 9.34 5.38
C VAL A 20 -21.49 9.40 4.81
N ASN A 21 -21.33 9.11 3.52
CA ASN A 21 -20.07 9.28 2.80
C ASN A 21 -19.87 10.73 2.30
N PHE A 22 -18.80 11.01 1.57
CA PHE A 22 -18.51 12.37 1.07
C PHE A 22 -19.50 12.88 0.03
N GLU A 23 -20.24 11.99 -0.63
CA GLU A 23 -21.31 12.32 -1.57
C GLU A 23 -22.71 12.46 -0.88
N GLY A 24 -22.76 12.33 0.45
CA GLY A 24 -24.00 12.39 1.22
C GLY A 24 -24.81 11.09 1.21
N GLY A 25 -24.33 10.04 0.55
CA GLY A 25 -24.96 8.71 0.53
C GLY A 25 -24.89 8.03 1.90
N ARG A 26 -25.91 7.23 2.22
CA ARG A 26 -25.96 6.45 3.47
C ARG A 26 -24.80 5.43 3.52
N ALA A 27 -24.12 5.35 4.67
CA ALA A 27 -22.94 4.53 4.85
C ALA A 27 -22.87 3.92 6.26
N PHE A 28 -21.87 3.06 6.49
CA PHE A 28 -21.61 2.42 7.77
C PHE A 28 -20.25 2.82 8.31
N THR A 29 -20.11 2.92 9.62
CA THR A 29 -18.82 3.09 10.29
C THR A 29 -18.17 1.73 10.57
N GLN A 30 -16.86 1.68 10.44
CA GLN A 30 -16.04 0.56 10.93
C GLN A 30 -15.84 0.66 12.45
N SER A 31 -15.41 -0.45 13.09
CA SER A 31 -14.83 -0.33 14.42
C SER A 31 -13.59 0.57 14.36
N ALA A 32 -13.36 1.36 15.40
CA ALA A 32 -12.21 2.28 15.42
C ALA A 32 -10.88 1.56 15.21
N LYS A 33 -10.72 0.33 15.72
CA LYS A 33 -9.53 -0.50 15.50
C LYS A 33 -9.36 -0.85 14.01
N LEU A 34 -10.41 -1.34 13.37
CA LEU A 34 -10.34 -1.73 11.96
C LEU A 34 -10.16 -0.50 11.04
N GLU A 35 -10.85 0.59 11.33
CA GLU A 35 -10.73 1.85 10.58
C GLU A 35 -9.29 2.40 10.68
N LEU A 36 -8.69 2.40 11.88
CA LEU A 36 -7.29 2.80 12.06
C LEU A 36 -6.35 1.93 11.21
N VAL A 37 -6.48 0.61 11.31
CA VAL A 37 -5.62 -0.32 10.55
C VAL A 37 -5.82 -0.11 9.05
N SER A 38 -7.06 0.02 8.58
CA SER A 38 -7.36 0.30 7.19
C SER A 38 -6.66 1.57 6.72
N VAL A 39 -6.81 2.69 7.40
CA VAL A 39 -6.14 3.95 7.03
C VAL A 39 -4.61 3.81 7.07
N LEU A 40 -4.03 3.14 8.08
CA LEU A 40 -2.58 2.92 8.17
C LEU A 40 -2.01 2.11 7.00
N LEU A 41 -2.77 1.14 6.48
CA LEU A 41 -2.31 0.27 5.40
C LEU A 41 -2.47 0.88 4.01
N THR A 42 -3.08 2.04 3.89
CA THR A 42 -3.62 2.52 2.62
C THR A 42 -3.19 3.91 2.25
N THR A 43 -2.93 4.76 3.24
CA THR A 43 -2.53 6.12 2.94
C THR A 43 -1.01 6.26 2.85
N PHE A 44 -0.57 6.94 1.79
CA PHE A 44 0.82 7.37 1.63
C PHE A 44 1.05 8.79 2.15
N LEU A 45 0.05 9.41 2.79
CA LEU A 45 0.04 10.83 3.19
C LEU A 45 0.23 11.74 1.96
N GLU A 46 -0.58 11.50 0.94
CA GLU A 46 -0.68 12.30 -0.28
C GLU A 46 -2.11 12.84 -0.43
N ASP A 47 -2.30 13.85 -1.27
CA ASP A 47 -3.62 14.36 -1.58
C ASP A 47 -4.42 13.35 -2.41
N ALA A 48 -5.65 13.06 -1.99
CA ALA A 48 -6.61 12.24 -2.70
C ALA A 48 -7.79 13.10 -3.19
N PHE A 49 -8.66 12.54 -4.06
CA PHE A 49 -9.74 13.30 -4.70
C PHE A 49 -10.66 14.02 -3.71
N TYR A 50 -11.11 13.36 -2.64
CA TYR A 50 -12.00 13.94 -1.63
C TYR A 50 -11.29 14.33 -0.32
N ARG A 51 -10.00 14.08 -0.16
CA ARG A 51 -9.29 14.29 1.11
C ARG A 51 -7.81 14.64 0.90
N THR A 52 -7.38 15.75 1.48
CA THR A 52 -5.99 16.20 1.46
C THR A 52 -5.12 15.41 2.45
N GLU A 53 -3.78 15.48 2.28
CA GLU A 53 -2.80 14.95 3.24
C GLU A 53 -3.08 15.46 4.66
N LYS A 54 -3.40 16.75 4.81
CA LYS A 54 -3.72 17.36 6.10
C LYS A 54 -4.94 16.72 6.75
N GLN A 55 -6.02 16.53 6.01
CA GLN A 55 -7.24 15.89 6.49
C GLN A 55 -7.00 14.42 6.86
N THR A 56 -6.17 13.72 6.10
CA THR A 56 -5.75 12.35 6.43
C THR A 56 -4.97 12.29 7.74
N THR A 57 -4.07 13.23 7.96
CA THR A 57 -3.31 13.36 9.20
C THR A 57 -4.24 13.65 10.39
N GLU A 58 -5.19 14.55 10.24
CA GLU A 58 -6.20 14.87 11.26
C GLU A 58 -7.07 13.65 11.57
N LYS A 59 -7.51 12.91 10.56
CA LYS A 59 -8.29 11.67 10.72
C LYS A 59 -7.50 10.58 11.47
N LEU A 60 -6.22 10.41 11.17
CA LEU A 60 -5.37 9.49 11.92
C LEU A 60 -5.26 9.86 13.39
N ARG A 61 -5.11 11.15 13.73
CA ARG A 61 -5.09 11.63 15.12
C ARG A 61 -6.40 11.34 15.84
N GLU A 62 -7.52 11.61 15.17
CA GLU A 62 -8.86 11.29 15.70
C GLU A 62 -8.99 9.79 15.99
N LEU A 63 -8.60 8.94 15.05
CA LEU A 63 -8.68 7.49 15.19
C LEU A 63 -7.77 6.95 16.30
N ILE A 64 -6.55 7.47 16.42
CA ILE A 64 -5.64 7.12 17.53
C ILE A 64 -6.32 7.41 18.88
N THR A 65 -7.01 8.53 19.00
CA THR A 65 -7.75 8.91 20.22
C THR A 65 -8.99 8.03 20.41
N LYS A 66 -9.76 7.80 19.35
CA LYS A 66 -11.01 7.01 19.37
C LYS A 66 -10.79 5.53 19.71
N VAL A 67 -9.67 4.95 19.28
CA VAL A 67 -9.30 3.56 19.63
C VAL A 67 -9.13 3.41 21.14
N GLY A 68 -8.60 4.41 21.84
CA GLY A 68 -8.48 4.40 23.31
C GLY A 68 -7.53 3.34 23.87
N ASP A 69 -6.83 2.62 23.00
CA ASP A 69 -5.85 1.58 23.34
C ASP A 69 -4.50 1.90 22.70
N PRO A 70 -3.63 2.65 23.39
CA PRO A 70 -2.33 3.04 22.84
C PRO A 70 -1.42 1.87 22.48
N ARG A 71 -1.60 0.72 23.15
CA ARG A 71 -0.81 -0.48 22.88
C ARG A 71 -1.24 -1.14 21.57
N PHE A 72 -2.55 -1.18 21.30
CA PHE A 72 -3.05 -1.60 19.99
C PHE A 72 -2.57 -0.66 18.88
N VAL A 73 -2.63 0.66 19.08
CA VAL A 73 -2.15 1.65 18.12
C VAL A 73 -0.67 1.45 17.79
N ALA A 74 0.16 1.19 18.81
CA ALA A 74 1.58 0.89 18.62
C ALA A 74 1.79 -0.40 17.81
N LYS A 75 1.05 -1.47 18.13
CA LYS A 75 1.07 -2.73 17.39
C LYS A 75 0.61 -2.56 15.94
N ALA A 76 -0.42 -1.76 15.70
CA ALA A 76 -0.89 -1.44 14.35
C ALA A 76 0.19 -0.70 13.52
N ALA A 77 0.89 0.25 14.12
CA ALA A 77 2.01 0.93 13.46
C ALA A 77 3.18 -0.03 13.17
N LEU A 78 3.52 -0.94 14.09
CA LEU A 78 4.53 -1.97 13.85
C LEU A 78 4.11 -2.92 12.73
N TYR A 79 2.85 -3.36 12.73
CA TYR A 79 2.29 -4.20 11.67
C TYR A 79 2.37 -3.51 10.30
N ALA A 80 1.90 -2.26 10.22
CA ALA A 80 1.99 -1.46 9.00
C ALA A 80 3.43 -1.29 8.52
N ARG A 81 4.38 -1.04 9.45
CA ARG A 81 5.80 -0.82 9.13
C ARG A 81 6.53 -2.10 8.72
N HIS A 82 6.34 -3.18 9.47
CA HIS A 82 7.11 -4.41 9.29
C HIS A 82 6.51 -5.35 8.24
N THR A 83 5.19 -5.46 8.22
CA THR A 83 4.49 -6.38 7.31
C THR A 83 4.19 -5.73 5.97
N HIS A 84 3.78 -4.46 5.98
CA HIS A 84 3.33 -3.76 4.77
C HIS A 84 4.30 -2.68 4.25
N GLY A 85 5.41 -2.43 4.94
CA GLY A 85 6.41 -1.46 4.50
C GLY A 85 5.99 0.01 4.60
N MET A 86 4.84 0.29 5.23
CA MET A 86 4.27 1.64 5.36
C MET A 86 5.17 2.50 6.26
N ARG A 87 5.73 3.58 5.71
CA ARG A 87 6.75 4.38 6.41
C ARG A 87 6.17 5.63 7.07
N SER A 88 5.69 6.57 6.28
CA SER A 88 5.29 7.90 6.74
C SER A 88 4.23 7.83 7.84
N VAL A 89 3.19 7.02 7.64
CA VAL A 89 2.13 6.82 8.64
C VAL A 89 2.64 6.21 9.94
N SER A 90 3.60 5.28 9.86
CA SER A 90 4.19 4.65 11.05
C SER A 90 5.04 5.64 11.85
N HIS A 91 5.75 6.55 11.19
CA HIS A 91 6.49 7.64 11.85
C HIS A 91 5.54 8.66 12.50
N LEU A 92 4.44 9.00 11.82
CA LEU A 92 3.39 9.85 12.35
C LEU A 92 2.81 9.25 13.64
N VAL A 93 2.38 7.98 13.60
CA VAL A 93 1.83 7.29 14.79
C VAL A 93 2.84 7.25 15.93
N ALA A 94 4.12 7.01 15.64
CA ALA A 94 5.18 7.05 16.66
C ALA A 94 5.29 8.43 17.31
N GLY A 95 5.18 9.52 16.55
CA GLY A 95 5.17 10.89 17.06
C GLY A 95 3.93 11.19 17.92
N GLU A 96 2.74 10.78 17.50
CA GLU A 96 1.49 10.94 18.24
C GLU A 96 1.51 10.20 19.58
N LEU A 97 1.96 8.93 19.56
CA LEU A 97 2.13 8.15 20.79
C LEU A 97 3.19 8.75 21.74
N ALA A 98 4.25 9.35 21.20
CA ALA A 98 5.25 10.00 22.00
C ALA A 98 4.69 11.23 22.75
N LYS A 99 3.70 11.91 22.18
CA LYS A 99 3.00 13.04 22.80
C LYS A 99 2.00 12.59 23.86
N SER A 100 1.22 11.56 23.55
CA SER A 100 0.06 11.16 24.35
C SER A 100 0.39 10.16 25.47
N VAL A 101 1.36 9.24 25.26
CA VAL A 101 1.64 8.15 26.19
C VAL A 101 2.86 8.48 27.04
N LYS A 102 2.69 8.44 28.37
CA LYS A 102 3.74 8.73 29.36
C LYS A 102 3.86 7.60 30.37
N GLY A 103 5.10 7.29 30.79
CA GLY A 103 5.35 6.35 31.88
C GLY A 103 5.29 4.87 31.53
N GLU A 104 4.82 4.51 30.37
CA GLU A 104 4.66 3.13 29.92
C GLU A 104 6.03 2.52 29.51
N ARG A 105 6.37 1.35 30.05
CA ARG A 105 7.66 0.69 29.81
C ARG A 105 7.84 0.23 28.37
N TRP A 106 6.78 -0.27 27.74
CA TRP A 106 6.76 -0.75 26.36
C TRP A 106 7.08 0.33 25.32
N THR A 107 6.86 1.61 25.63
CA THR A 107 7.05 2.70 24.67
C THR A 107 8.47 2.81 24.13
N LYS A 108 9.48 2.63 25.00
CA LYS A 108 10.89 2.62 24.58
C LYS A 108 11.16 1.50 23.56
N ARG A 109 10.62 0.30 23.80
CA ARG A 109 10.77 -0.84 22.89
C ARG A 109 10.05 -0.58 21.58
N PHE A 110 8.82 -0.06 21.63
CA PHE A 110 8.09 0.34 20.44
C PHE A 110 8.91 1.29 19.55
N TYR A 111 9.47 2.38 20.11
CA TYR A 111 10.29 3.31 19.33
C TYR A 111 11.57 2.69 18.80
N ALA A 112 12.12 1.70 19.47
CA ALA A 112 13.25 0.97 18.93
C ALA A 112 12.83 0.03 17.78
N GLN A 113 11.67 -0.65 17.91
CA GLN A 113 11.19 -1.61 16.92
C GLN A 113 10.68 -0.95 15.64
N ILE A 114 10.01 0.21 15.73
CA ILE A 114 9.45 0.90 14.55
C ILE A 114 10.53 1.31 13.53
N VAL A 115 11.77 1.46 13.99
CA VAL A 115 12.92 1.84 13.18
C VAL A 115 13.48 0.60 12.47
N ARG A 116 13.37 0.56 11.15
CA ARG A 116 13.97 -0.47 10.27
C ARG A 116 15.19 0.02 9.50
N ARG A 117 15.30 1.33 9.35
CA ARG A 117 16.39 1.99 8.62
C ARG A 117 16.88 3.18 9.44
N PRO A 118 18.16 3.57 9.33
CA PRO A 118 18.68 4.72 10.06
C PRO A 118 17.88 6.01 9.86
N ASP A 119 17.38 6.25 8.63
CA ASP A 119 16.62 7.46 8.30
C ASP A 119 15.19 7.50 8.92
N ASP A 120 14.66 6.37 9.40
CA ASP A 120 13.37 6.35 10.12
C ASP A 120 13.46 7.17 11.44
N VAL A 121 14.65 7.24 12.02
CA VAL A 121 14.90 8.07 13.23
C VAL A 121 14.74 9.55 12.91
N MET A 122 15.33 9.99 11.80
CA MET A 122 15.21 11.39 11.36
C MET A 122 13.76 11.75 11.04
N GLU A 123 13.04 10.90 10.30
CA GLU A 123 11.66 11.14 9.92
C GLU A 123 10.75 11.25 11.16
N THR A 124 10.87 10.31 12.10
CA THR A 124 10.09 10.34 13.35
C THR A 124 10.36 11.60 14.17
N LEU A 125 11.64 11.99 14.30
CA LEU A 125 12.02 13.21 15.02
C LEU A 125 11.57 14.46 14.29
N SER A 126 11.71 14.52 12.97
CA SER A 126 11.26 15.64 12.15
C SER A 126 9.77 15.87 12.32
N TYR A 127 8.96 14.81 12.24
CA TYR A 127 7.52 14.90 12.49
C TYR A 127 7.24 15.43 13.91
N TYR A 128 7.83 14.82 14.95
CA TYR A 128 7.59 15.22 16.33
C TYR A 128 7.97 16.69 16.57
N LEU A 129 9.14 17.10 16.11
CA LEU A 129 9.65 18.46 16.27
C LEU A 129 8.81 19.49 15.51
N ALA A 130 8.37 19.17 14.31
CA ALA A 130 7.52 20.05 13.49
C ALA A 130 6.16 20.29 14.13
N VAL A 131 5.56 19.25 14.74
CA VAL A 131 4.20 19.31 15.29
C VAL A 131 4.19 19.76 16.75
N TYR A 132 5.12 19.27 17.56
CA TYR A 132 5.10 19.44 19.02
C TYR A 132 6.27 20.24 19.59
N GLY A 133 7.30 20.47 18.79
CA GLY A 133 8.49 21.20 19.24
C GLY A 133 9.30 20.43 20.30
N ARG A 134 10.00 21.20 21.13
CA ARG A 134 10.77 20.68 22.28
C ARG A 134 9.96 20.84 23.58
N PRO A 135 10.23 20.03 24.60
CA PRO A 135 11.21 18.92 24.69
C PRO A 135 10.74 17.62 24.03
N VAL A 136 11.69 16.86 23.49
CA VAL A 136 11.43 15.50 22.97
C VAL A 136 11.37 14.51 24.15
N PRO A 137 10.33 13.65 24.26
CA PRO A 137 10.17 12.72 25.36
C PRO A 137 11.36 11.74 25.52
N ASN A 138 11.72 11.43 26.75
CA ASN A 138 12.85 10.54 27.03
C ASN A 138 12.65 9.10 26.49
N SER A 139 11.43 8.57 26.53
CA SER A 139 11.11 7.26 25.96
C SER A 139 11.40 7.23 24.46
N LEU A 140 10.98 8.27 23.72
CA LEU A 140 11.25 8.41 22.30
C LEU A 140 12.75 8.50 22.04
N LYS A 141 13.48 9.40 22.71
CA LYS A 141 14.94 9.53 22.57
C LYS A 141 15.68 8.24 22.84
N LYS A 142 15.36 7.57 23.95
CA LYS A 142 16.01 6.31 24.33
C LYS A 142 15.71 5.16 23.37
N GLY A 143 14.46 5.07 22.86
CA GLY A 143 14.07 4.06 21.89
C GLY A 143 14.76 4.26 20.55
N LEU A 144 14.69 5.46 19.99
CA LEU A 144 15.37 5.81 18.74
C LEU A 144 16.89 5.70 18.83
N GLY A 145 17.48 6.09 19.97
CA GLY A 145 18.91 5.93 20.22
C GLY A 145 19.34 4.47 20.30
N ALA A 146 18.53 3.61 20.93
CA ALA A 146 18.77 2.16 20.94
C ALA A 146 18.69 1.56 19.53
N ALA A 147 17.78 2.07 18.70
CA ALA A 147 17.67 1.67 17.29
C ALA A 147 18.91 2.07 16.49
N LEU A 148 19.38 3.32 16.60
CA LEU A 148 20.56 3.79 15.87
C LEU A 148 21.82 2.97 16.19
N ALA A 149 21.98 2.55 17.44
CA ALA A 149 23.14 1.77 17.86
C ALA A 149 23.21 0.36 17.26
N ARG A 150 22.16 -0.11 16.58
CA ARG A 150 22.14 -1.44 15.92
C ARG A 150 22.69 -1.43 14.49
N PHE A 151 22.78 -0.27 13.87
CA PHE A 151 23.17 -0.15 12.46
C PHE A 151 24.69 -0.11 12.29
N ASP A 152 25.15 -0.80 11.27
CA ASP A 152 26.56 -0.81 10.87
C ASP A 152 26.96 0.48 10.11
N ALA A 153 28.25 0.61 9.81
CA ALA A 153 28.80 1.78 9.12
C ALA A 153 28.21 1.95 7.71
N HIS A 154 27.96 0.84 6.98
CA HIS A 154 27.38 0.90 5.64
C HIS A 154 25.95 1.42 5.68
N GLN A 155 25.13 0.91 6.60
CA GLN A 155 23.75 1.33 6.79
C GLN A 155 23.65 2.81 7.20
N VAL A 156 24.46 3.24 8.16
CA VAL A 156 24.50 4.65 8.61
C VAL A 156 24.95 5.56 7.47
N ALA A 157 26.02 5.19 6.76
CA ALA A 157 26.53 5.97 5.62
C ALA A 157 25.53 6.09 4.47
N LYS A 158 24.80 4.99 4.16
CA LYS A 158 23.79 4.97 3.12
C LYS A 158 22.65 5.96 3.37
N TYR A 159 22.26 6.17 4.61
CA TYR A 159 21.08 6.93 4.99
C TYR A 159 21.40 8.24 5.75
N ARG A 160 22.66 8.67 5.78
CA ARG A 160 23.10 9.80 6.62
C ARG A 160 22.51 11.15 6.27
N ARG A 161 21.94 11.33 5.06
CA ARG A 161 21.36 12.58 4.53
C ARG A 161 22.30 13.78 4.80
N GLU A 162 23.16 14.08 3.84
CA GLU A 162 24.15 15.17 3.97
C GLU A 162 23.54 16.56 3.77
N HIS A 163 22.45 16.64 3.00
CA HIS A 163 21.75 17.88 2.69
C HIS A 163 20.35 17.86 3.30
N GLY A 164 19.90 19.01 3.79
CA GLY A 164 18.60 19.21 4.40
C GLY A 164 18.66 19.87 5.76
N ALA A 165 17.50 20.32 6.26
CA ALA A 165 17.36 21.05 7.52
C ALA A 165 17.63 20.20 8.77
N PHE A 166 17.49 18.86 8.67
CA PHE A 166 17.71 17.92 9.77
C PHE A 166 18.50 16.72 9.26
N LYS A 167 19.71 16.55 9.79
CA LYS A 167 20.69 15.54 9.36
C LYS A 167 20.80 14.40 10.37
N MET A 168 21.43 13.29 9.97
CA MET A 168 21.66 12.17 10.89
C MET A 168 22.51 12.55 12.10
N VAL A 169 23.50 13.43 11.94
CA VAL A 169 24.30 13.93 13.04
C VAL A 169 23.46 14.71 14.07
N ASP A 170 22.46 15.47 13.62
CA ASP A 170 21.54 16.19 14.50
C ASP A 170 20.66 15.21 15.30
N ALA A 171 20.20 14.15 14.64
CA ALA A 171 19.46 13.07 15.30
C ALA A 171 20.31 12.36 16.37
N VAL A 172 21.57 12.02 16.06
CA VAL A 172 22.52 11.42 17.02
C VAL A 172 22.72 12.34 18.24
N ASN A 173 22.94 13.63 17.99
CA ASN A 173 23.12 14.62 19.03
C ASN A 173 21.87 14.86 19.90
N LEU A 174 20.68 14.60 19.35
CA LEU A 174 19.42 14.77 20.07
C LEU A 174 19.05 13.54 20.92
N VAL A 175 19.27 12.32 20.39
CA VAL A 175 18.83 11.08 21.05
C VAL A 175 19.91 10.43 21.91
N HIS A 176 21.18 10.84 21.78
CA HIS A 176 22.33 10.33 22.52
C HIS A 176 22.39 8.80 22.53
N PRO A 177 22.58 8.14 21.36
CA PRO A 177 22.68 6.69 21.29
C PRO A 177 23.95 6.19 22.02
N LYS A 178 23.97 4.90 22.36
CA LYS A 178 25.22 4.25 22.76
C LYS A 178 26.25 4.43 21.63
N ALA A 179 27.44 4.87 21.99
CA ALA A 179 28.53 5.07 21.05
C ALA A 179 28.87 3.75 20.32
N THR A 180 28.94 3.81 19.00
CA THR A 180 29.47 2.74 18.14
C THR A 180 30.54 3.34 17.23
N PRO A 181 31.44 2.54 16.63
CA PRO A 181 32.45 3.08 15.71
C PRO A 181 31.80 3.87 14.57
N ALA A 182 30.71 3.38 13.97
CA ALA A 182 29.99 4.04 12.89
C ALA A 182 29.43 5.41 13.30
N LEU A 183 28.77 5.50 14.43
CA LEU A 183 28.20 6.76 14.93
C LEU A 183 29.28 7.74 15.36
N SER A 184 30.39 7.25 15.92
CA SER A 184 31.54 8.10 16.28
C SER A 184 32.22 8.69 15.06
N GLN A 185 32.40 7.89 13.99
CA GLN A 185 32.91 8.38 12.69
C GLN A 185 31.97 9.38 12.05
N LEU A 186 30.65 9.13 12.10
CA LEU A 186 29.62 10.06 11.58
C LEU A 186 29.73 11.43 12.26
N VAL A 187 29.81 11.46 13.61
CA VAL A 187 29.86 12.71 14.38
C VAL A 187 31.15 13.49 14.10
N ARG A 188 32.27 12.80 13.87
CA ARG A 188 33.54 13.41 13.51
C ARG A 188 33.65 13.79 12.03
N GLY A 189 32.69 13.41 11.19
CA GLY A 189 32.78 13.63 9.75
C GLY A 189 33.72 12.67 9.02
N GLU A 190 34.14 11.59 9.66
CA GLU A 190 35.11 10.60 9.17
C GLU A 190 34.44 9.39 8.51
N LEU A 191 33.09 9.30 8.57
CA LEU A 191 32.37 8.15 8.02
C LEU A 191 32.44 8.15 6.48
N ALA A 192 33.09 7.12 5.94
CA ALA A 192 33.20 6.95 4.49
C ALA A 192 31.82 6.83 3.81
N PRO A 193 31.65 7.32 2.57
CA PRO A 193 30.42 7.11 1.79
C PRO A 193 30.11 5.63 1.60
N ALA A 194 28.84 5.26 1.67
CA ALA A 194 28.43 3.90 1.39
C ALA A 194 28.67 3.54 -0.08
N GLN A 195 29.17 2.33 -0.33
CA GLN A 195 29.32 1.79 -1.68
C GLN A 195 27.97 1.28 -2.17
N THR A 196 27.15 2.17 -2.72
CA THR A 196 25.84 1.84 -3.28
C THR A 196 25.77 2.22 -4.76
N TRP A 197 24.76 1.71 -5.45
CA TRP A 197 24.52 2.13 -6.84
C TRP A 197 24.23 3.65 -6.93
N GLU A 198 23.55 4.22 -5.93
CA GLU A 198 23.25 5.65 -5.82
C GLU A 198 24.55 6.48 -5.70
N THR A 199 25.47 6.06 -4.83
CA THR A 199 26.77 6.76 -4.67
C THR A 199 27.62 6.64 -5.92
N LYS A 200 27.59 5.50 -6.61
CA LYS A 200 28.30 5.31 -7.87
C LYS A 200 27.80 6.27 -8.95
N LEU A 201 26.48 6.43 -9.08
CA LEU A 201 25.89 7.39 -10.02
C LEU A 201 26.12 8.85 -9.62
N THR A 202 26.11 9.15 -8.32
CA THR A 202 26.43 10.50 -7.81
C THR A 202 27.88 10.87 -8.14
N GLN A 203 28.81 9.95 -7.93
CA GLN A 203 30.23 10.14 -8.30
C GLN A 203 30.39 10.34 -9.81
N ALA A 204 29.71 9.54 -10.62
CA ALA A 204 29.68 9.71 -12.08
C ALA A 204 29.09 11.06 -12.50
N GLY A 205 28.15 11.62 -11.72
CA GLY A 205 27.55 12.93 -11.96
C GLY A 205 28.42 14.14 -11.54
N ALA A 206 29.53 13.91 -10.85
CA ALA A 206 30.40 14.97 -10.34
C ALA A 206 31.55 15.36 -11.30
N ALA A 207 31.54 14.86 -12.53
CA ALA A 207 32.57 15.16 -13.55
C ALA A 207 32.47 16.59 -14.09
N ALA A 208 33.56 17.08 -14.70
CA ALA A 208 33.72 18.49 -15.00
C ALA A 208 32.89 19.03 -16.19
N THR A 209 32.51 18.17 -17.15
CA THR A 209 31.71 18.57 -18.33
C THR A 209 30.49 17.65 -18.50
N ALA A 210 29.49 18.13 -19.24
CA ALA A 210 28.25 17.39 -19.50
C ALA A 210 28.52 16.08 -20.27
N GLU A 211 29.45 16.07 -21.20
CA GLU A 211 29.81 14.90 -22.01
C GLU A 211 30.50 13.84 -21.13
N VAL A 212 31.44 14.26 -20.27
CA VAL A 212 32.11 13.32 -19.32
C VAL A 212 31.12 12.78 -18.29
N VAL A 213 30.20 13.59 -17.80
CA VAL A 213 29.11 13.14 -16.93
C VAL A 213 28.24 12.08 -17.62
N ALA A 214 27.84 12.32 -18.88
CA ALA A 214 27.03 11.39 -19.65
C ALA A 214 27.73 10.04 -19.83
N ALA A 215 29.01 10.07 -20.27
CA ALA A 215 29.84 8.88 -20.45
C ALA A 215 30.05 8.11 -19.15
N ALA A 216 30.35 8.81 -18.04
CA ALA A 216 30.53 8.18 -16.72
C ALA A 216 29.24 7.54 -16.19
N LYS A 217 28.08 8.17 -16.41
CA LYS A 217 26.79 7.60 -16.03
C LYS A 217 26.41 6.37 -16.87
N SER A 218 26.63 6.43 -18.20
CA SER A 218 26.43 5.29 -19.09
C SER A 218 27.30 4.10 -18.66
N GLN A 219 28.59 4.34 -18.42
CA GLN A 219 29.49 3.30 -17.91
C GLN A 219 29.00 2.74 -16.56
N ALA A 220 28.62 3.60 -15.61
CA ALA A 220 28.15 3.17 -14.30
C ALA A 220 26.88 2.31 -14.39
N TRP A 221 25.91 2.69 -15.21
CA TRP A 221 24.73 1.88 -15.47
C TRP A 221 25.09 0.55 -16.16
N GLY A 222 25.97 0.59 -17.16
CA GLY A 222 26.44 -0.58 -17.84
C GLY A 222 27.04 -1.62 -16.90
N GLU A 223 27.93 -1.19 -16.00
CA GLU A 223 28.53 -2.07 -14.99
C GLU A 223 27.51 -2.61 -13.97
N LEU A 224 26.52 -1.80 -13.57
CA LEU A 224 25.49 -2.19 -12.62
C LEU A 224 24.52 -3.22 -13.22
N VAL A 225 24.09 -3.00 -14.47
CA VAL A 225 23.14 -3.88 -15.17
C VAL A 225 23.82 -5.19 -15.56
N ARG A 226 24.93 -5.15 -16.33
CA ARG A 226 25.65 -6.36 -16.75
C ARG A 226 26.15 -7.18 -15.57
N GLY A 227 26.60 -6.51 -14.50
CA GLY A 227 27.05 -7.15 -13.27
C GLY A 227 25.94 -7.66 -12.36
N ARG A 228 24.66 -7.47 -12.70
CA ARG A 228 23.47 -7.82 -11.88
C ARG A 228 23.57 -7.29 -10.45
N LYS A 229 24.11 -6.06 -10.30
CA LYS A 229 24.34 -5.42 -8.98
C LYS A 229 23.16 -4.61 -8.47
N LEU A 230 22.07 -4.54 -9.25
CA LEU A 230 20.81 -3.91 -8.86
C LEU A 230 19.84 -4.99 -8.34
N GLY A 231 19.22 -4.73 -7.18
CA GLY A 231 18.05 -5.50 -6.80
C GLY A 231 16.88 -5.24 -7.76
N TYR A 232 15.97 -6.21 -7.91
CA TYR A 232 14.90 -6.15 -8.92
C TYR A 232 14.06 -4.87 -8.84
N LEU A 233 13.65 -4.43 -7.65
CA LEU A 233 12.92 -3.17 -7.46
C LEU A 233 13.73 -1.93 -7.87
N ALA A 234 15.05 -1.93 -7.65
CA ALA A 234 15.90 -0.84 -8.09
C ALA A 234 16.03 -0.83 -9.62
N LEU A 235 16.16 -2.00 -10.24
CA LEU A 235 16.18 -2.17 -11.69
C LEU A 235 14.86 -1.64 -12.31
N LEU A 236 13.72 -2.06 -11.77
CA LEU A 236 12.39 -1.66 -12.21
C LEU A 236 12.20 -0.13 -12.13
N ARG A 237 12.52 0.49 -10.99
CA ARG A 237 12.36 1.94 -10.78
C ARG A 237 13.30 2.80 -11.64
N ASN A 238 14.44 2.24 -12.03
CA ASN A 238 15.43 2.97 -12.83
C ASN A 238 15.41 2.61 -14.33
N GLY A 239 14.49 1.75 -14.77
CA GLY A 239 14.44 1.29 -16.18
C GLY A 239 14.46 2.44 -17.19
N ARG A 240 13.66 3.50 -16.96
CA ARG A 240 13.67 4.71 -17.80
C ARG A 240 15.02 5.44 -17.78
N ASN A 241 15.64 5.59 -16.61
CA ASN A 241 16.92 6.27 -16.48
C ASN A 241 18.05 5.47 -17.14
N ILE A 242 18.02 4.15 -17.00
CA ILE A 242 18.97 3.23 -17.64
C ILE A 242 18.84 3.35 -19.15
N LEU A 243 17.59 3.26 -19.68
CA LEU A 243 17.34 3.42 -21.12
C LEU A 243 17.80 4.77 -21.66
N ALA A 244 17.59 5.87 -20.92
CA ALA A 244 17.99 7.20 -21.34
C ALA A 244 19.50 7.46 -21.28
N GLN A 245 20.22 6.83 -20.34
CA GLN A 245 21.63 7.14 -20.05
C GLN A 245 22.60 6.05 -20.49
N ALA A 246 22.13 4.84 -20.73
CA ALA A 246 22.92 3.67 -21.13
C ALA A 246 22.13 2.79 -22.12
N PRO A 247 21.71 3.30 -23.29
CA PRO A 247 20.90 2.55 -24.24
C PRO A 247 21.58 1.27 -24.74
N GLU A 248 22.90 1.18 -24.65
CA GLU A 248 23.71 0.00 -25.03
C GLU A 248 23.48 -1.22 -24.14
N VAL A 249 22.83 -1.08 -22.98
CA VAL A 249 22.49 -2.20 -22.09
C VAL A 249 21.00 -2.52 -22.07
N VAL A 250 20.24 -2.03 -23.04
CA VAL A 250 18.79 -2.24 -23.09
C VAL A 250 18.44 -3.73 -23.15
N ASP A 251 19.23 -4.55 -23.85
CA ASP A 251 19.00 -5.99 -23.96
C ASP A 251 19.16 -6.69 -22.62
N ASP A 252 20.23 -6.38 -21.90
CA ASP A 252 20.47 -6.89 -20.56
C ASP A 252 19.38 -6.43 -19.58
N LEU A 253 18.92 -5.17 -19.68
CA LEU A 253 17.83 -4.61 -18.90
C LEU A 253 16.53 -5.38 -19.14
N CYS A 254 16.14 -5.56 -20.41
CA CYS A 254 14.92 -6.27 -20.79
C CYS A 254 14.97 -7.74 -20.32
N GLN A 255 16.10 -8.42 -20.51
CA GLN A 255 16.28 -9.79 -20.05
C GLN A 255 16.11 -9.90 -18.53
N GLN A 256 16.69 -8.98 -17.77
CA GLN A 256 16.60 -9.00 -16.31
C GLN A 256 15.21 -8.62 -15.79
N LEU A 257 14.54 -7.67 -16.44
CA LEU A 257 13.16 -7.31 -16.11
C LEU A 257 12.19 -8.46 -16.36
N ALA A 258 12.34 -9.19 -17.47
CA ALA A 258 11.47 -10.30 -17.85
C ALA A 258 11.86 -11.63 -17.19
N ASP A 259 12.90 -11.67 -16.33
CA ASP A 259 13.33 -12.91 -15.67
C ASP A 259 12.28 -13.39 -14.66
N ALA A 260 11.56 -14.46 -14.99
CA ALA A 260 10.50 -15.05 -14.17
C ALA A 260 10.95 -15.45 -12.76
N ARG A 261 12.23 -15.88 -12.61
CA ARG A 261 12.77 -16.25 -11.29
C ARG A 261 13.03 -14.99 -10.46
N ALA A 262 13.60 -13.95 -11.07
CA ALA A 262 13.85 -12.69 -10.40
C ALA A 262 12.53 -12.02 -9.96
N VAL A 263 11.51 -12.02 -10.82
CA VAL A 263 10.17 -11.51 -10.48
C VAL A 263 9.60 -12.27 -9.28
N ARG A 264 9.58 -13.59 -9.30
CA ARG A 264 9.04 -14.42 -8.21
C ARG A 264 9.80 -14.24 -6.90
N THR A 265 11.13 -14.27 -6.93
CA THR A 265 11.93 -14.16 -5.71
C THR A 265 11.95 -12.77 -5.10
N SER A 266 11.70 -11.74 -5.90
CA SER A 266 11.56 -10.37 -5.42
C SER A 266 10.18 -10.09 -4.80
N LEU A 267 9.23 -11.01 -4.93
CA LEU A 267 7.85 -10.87 -4.47
C LEU A 267 7.17 -9.60 -4.97
N VAL A 268 7.49 -9.20 -6.20
CA VAL A 268 6.88 -8.02 -6.84
C VAL A 268 5.49 -8.41 -7.35
N PHE A 269 4.52 -7.55 -7.10
CA PHE A 269 3.15 -7.69 -7.58
C PHE A 269 2.88 -6.77 -8.77
N PRO A 270 1.82 -7.02 -9.56
CA PRO A 270 1.50 -6.24 -10.75
C PRO A 270 1.50 -4.72 -10.57
N PHE A 271 1.08 -4.22 -9.40
CA PHE A 271 0.97 -2.77 -9.14
C PHE A 271 2.30 -2.03 -9.11
N GLN A 272 3.37 -2.70 -8.68
CA GLN A 272 4.69 -2.07 -8.56
C GLN A 272 5.28 -1.70 -9.93
N PHE A 273 4.75 -2.30 -10.98
CA PHE A 273 5.16 -2.01 -12.35
C PHE A 273 4.52 -0.74 -12.92
N LEU A 274 3.38 -0.27 -12.38
CA LEU A 274 2.64 0.87 -12.94
C LEU A 274 3.50 2.12 -13.04
N SER A 275 4.23 2.48 -11.99
CA SER A 275 5.11 3.66 -12.01
C SER A 275 6.22 3.57 -13.07
N ALA A 276 6.73 2.37 -13.33
CA ALA A 276 7.72 2.16 -14.38
C ALA A 276 7.10 2.29 -15.78
N VAL A 277 5.90 1.74 -15.96
CA VAL A 277 5.10 1.86 -17.20
C VAL A 277 4.78 3.32 -17.49
N GLU A 278 4.29 4.07 -16.49
CA GLU A 278 3.96 5.49 -16.62
C GLU A 278 5.20 6.34 -16.96
N ALA A 279 6.32 6.08 -16.28
CA ALA A 279 7.56 6.77 -16.53
C ALA A 279 8.08 6.56 -17.96
N LEU A 280 7.89 5.37 -18.54
CA LEU A 280 8.26 5.10 -19.93
C LEU A 280 7.33 5.77 -20.94
N LYS A 281 6.02 5.82 -20.66
CA LYS A 281 5.04 6.50 -21.53
C LYS A 281 5.27 8.01 -21.65
N GLN A 282 5.79 8.65 -20.59
CA GLN A 282 6.09 10.08 -20.57
C GLN A 282 7.35 10.47 -21.34
N GLY A 283 8.22 9.51 -21.70
CA GLY A 283 9.49 9.73 -22.39
C GLY A 283 9.45 9.17 -23.81
N ASN A 284 9.74 10.01 -24.80
CA ASN A 284 9.91 9.53 -26.18
C ASN A 284 11.34 8.97 -26.37
N LEU A 285 11.65 7.85 -25.68
CA LEU A 285 12.98 7.24 -25.66
C LEU A 285 13.07 6.11 -26.70
N SER A 286 14.15 6.08 -27.46
CA SER A 286 14.43 4.94 -28.36
C SER A 286 14.57 3.66 -27.54
N GLY A 287 13.88 2.59 -27.96
CA GLY A 287 13.87 1.31 -27.24
C GLY A 287 12.87 1.23 -26.09
N ALA A 288 12.04 2.26 -25.88
CA ALA A 288 10.98 2.24 -24.85
C ALA A 288 9.99 1.07 -25.06
N ASP A 289 9.66 0.77 -26.32
CA ASP A 289 8.75 -0.34 -26.65
C ASP A 289 9.32 -1.68 -26.18
N ARG A 290 10.62 -1.91 -26.34
CA ARG A 290 11.27 -3.14 -25.90
C ARG A 290 11.24 -3.30 -24.37
N VAL A 291 11.47 -2.21 -23.65
CA VAL A 291 11.37 -2.20 -22.18
C VAL A 291 9.91 -2.40 -21.77
N MET A 292 8.96 -1.82 -22.50
CA MET A 292 7.53 -2.02 -22.25
C MET A 292 7.12 -3.48 -22.44
N ASP A 293 7.62 -4.17 -23.48
CA ASP A 293 7.37 -5.60 -23.69
C ASP A 293 7.95 -6.45 -22.55
N ALA A 294 9.16 -6.10 -22.10
CA ALA A 294 9.76 -6.76 -20.93
C ALA A 294 8.95 -6.54 -19.65
N LEU A 295 8.40 -5.33 -19.44
CA LEU A 295 7.51 -5.04 -18.29
C LEU A 295 6.19 -5.81 -18.40
N ASN A 296 5.58 -5.90 -19.59
CA ASN A 296 4.39 -6.72 -19.82
C ASN A 296 4.62 -8.18 -19.43
N THR A 297 5.74 -8.75 -19.90
CA THR A 297 6.15 -10.11 -19.54
C THR A 297 6.36 -10.27 -18.03
N ALA A 298 7.02 -9.29 -17.41
CA ALA A 298 7.27 -9.30 -15.97
C ALA A 298 5.97 -9.21 -15.14
N ILE A 299 5.01 -8.40 -15.56
CA ILE A 299 3.69 -8.29 -14.93
C ILE A 299 2.99 -9.66 -15.00
N ASP A 300 2.99 -10.33 -16.14
CA ASP A 300 2.39 -11.66 -16.26
C ASP A 300 3.11 -12.70 -15.40
N HIS A 301 4.42 -12.65 -15.28
CA HIS A 301 5.18 -13.51 -14.35
C HIS A 301 4.85 -13.24 -12.89
N SER A 302 4.52 -12.00 -12.53
CA SER A 302 4.16 -11.61 -11.16
C SER A 302 2.80 -12.13 -10.70
N LEU A 303 1.93 -12.58 -11.63
CA LEU A 303 0.68 -13.26 -11.29
C LEU A 303 0.92 -14.52 -10.43
N ALA A 304 2.07 -15.17 -10.58
CA ALA A 304 2.44 -16.32 -9.75
C ALA A 304 2.64 -15.97 -8.26
N ASN A 305 2.76 -14.69 -7.92
CA ASN A 305 2.83 -14.20 -6.55
C ASN A 305 1.43 -13.94 -5.95
N VAL A 306 0.38 -13.93 -6.79
CA VAL A 306 -1.01 -13.74 -6.35
C VAL A 306 -1.54 -15.06 -5.77
N PRO A 307 -2.00 -15.07 -4.51
CA PRO A 307 -2.55 -16.29 -3.92
C PRO A 307 -3.84 -16.71 -4.63
N THR A 308 -4.04 -18.01 -4.71
CA THR A 308 -5.26 -18.60 -5.26
C THR A 308 -6.35 -18.72 -4.19
N PHE A 309 -7.61 -18.62 -4.61
CA PHE A 309 -8.78 -18.75 -3.76
C PHE A 309 -9.63 -19.92 -4.23
N ALA A 310 -10.16 -20.71 -3.29
CA ALA A 310 -11.17 -21.71 -3.62
C ALA A 310 -12.52 -21.04 -3.86
N GLY A 311 -13.34 -21.61 -4.77
CA GLY A 311 -14.69 -21.14 -5.07
C GLY A 311 -14.75 -20.01 -6.10
N SER A 312 -15.99 -19.59 -6.41
CA SER A 312 -16.32 -18.62 -7.45
C SER A 312 -16.14 -17.18 -6.96
N THR A 313 -15.58 -16.33 -7.81
CA THR A 313 -15.32 -14.91 -7.48
C THR A 313 -15.95 -14.01 -8.55
N LEU A 314 -16.65 -12.97 -8.11
CA LEU A 314 -17.02 -11.82 -8.92
C LEU A 314 -16.14 -10.63 -8.54
N VAL A 315 -15.49 -10.00 -9.49
CA VAL A 315 -14.82 -8.72 -9.34
C VAL A 315 -15.74 -7.64 -9.87
N ALA A 316 -16.23 -6.76 -9.02
CA ALA A 316 -17.03 -5.59 -9.37
C ALA A 316 -16.14 -4.34 -9.33
N LEU A 317 -15.84 -3.78 -10.50
CA LEU A 317 -15.00 -2.59 -10.63
C LEU A 317 -15.87 -1.37 -10.88
N ASP A 318 -15.71 -0.39 -10.01
CA ASP A 318 -16.33 0.92 -10.16
C ASP A 318 -15.75 1.67 -11.36
N SER A 319 -16.63 2.10 -12.24
CA SER A 319 -16.30 2.89 -13.43
C SER A 319 -16.92 4.29 -13.40
N SER A 320 -17.28 4.78 -12.21
CA SER A 320 -17.82 6.13 -11.97
C SER A 320 -16.79 7.23 -12.24
N ALA A 321 -17.28 8.48 -12.30
CA ALA A 321 -16.43 9.63 -12.64
C ALA A 321 -15.31 9.90 -11.61
N SER A 322 -15.58 9.66 -10.32
CA SER A 322 -14.59 9.83 -9.24
C SER A 322 -13.41 8.87 -9.32
N MET A 323 -13.59 7.75 -10.02
CA MET A 323 -12.55 6.75 -10.25
C MET A 323 -11.56 7.12 -11.37
N MET A 324 -11.80 8.19 -12.13
CA MET A 324 -10.93 8.55 -13.27
C MET A 324 -9.51 8.87 -12.82
N GLY A 325 -8.52 8.49 -13.66
CA GLY A 325 -7.11 8.72 -13.41
C GLY A 325 -6.42 7.58 -12.64
N HIS A 326 -5.75 7.90 -11.55
CA HIS A 326 -4.95 6.92 -10.80
C HIS A 326 -5.80 5.77 -10.21
N PRO A 327 -6.96 5.99 -9.56
CA PRO A 327 -7.83 4.91 -9.07
C PRO A 327 -8.27 3.96 -10.19
N GLN A 328 -8.60 4.51 -11.38
CA GLN A 328 -8.93 3.73 -12.57
C GLN A 328 -7.79 2.81 -12.98
N ALA A 329 -6.58 3.35 -13.14
CA ALA A 329 -5.43 2.57 -13.60
C ALA A 329 -5.14 1.40 -12.65
N ILE A 330 -5.21 1.66 -11.38
CA ILE A 330 -4.95 0.67 -10.35
C ILE A 330 -6.12 -0.34 -10.26
N GLY A 331 -7.36 0.13 -10.16
CA GLY A 331 -8.55 -0.71 -10.09
C GLY A 331 -8.64 -1.66 -11.28
N SER A 332 -8.36 -1.15 -12.49
CA SER A 332 -8.32 -1.96 -13.71
C SER A 332 -7.23 -3.03 -13.67
N LEU A 333 -6.02 -2.67 -13.21
CA LEU A 333 -4.95 -3.66 -13.11
C LEU A 333 -5.24 -4.70 -12.02
N PHE A 334 -5.85 -4.30 -10.92
CA PHE A 334 -6.28 -5.23 -9.87
C PHE A 334 -7.34 -6.19 -10.38
N ALA A 335 -8.36 -5.68 -11.07
CA ALA A 335 -9.41 -6.48 -11.67
C ALA A 335 -8.83 -7.49 -12.69
N ALA A 336 -8.01 -7.02 -13.63
CA ALA A 336 -7.36 -7.88 -14.61
C ALA A 336 -6.46 -8.95 -13.95
N THR A 337 -5.73 -8.58 -12.89
CA THR A 337 -4.90 -9.50 -12.11
C THR A 337 -5.75 -10.61 -11.48
N LEU A 338 -6.85 -10.28 -10.80
CA LEU A 338 -7.74 -11.27 -10.21
C LEU A 338 -8.39 -12.16 -11.26
N VAL A 339 -8.90 -11.59 -12.34
CA VAL A 339 -9.50 -12.35 -13.44
C VAL A 339 -8.52 -13.38 -13.99
N LYS A 340 -7.29 -12.95 -14.31
CA LYS A 340 -6.28 -13.83 -14.91
C LYS A 340 -5.70 -14.85 -13.92
N ALA A 341 -5.50 -14.47 -12.65
CA ALA A 341 -4.92 -15.36 -11.65
C ALA A 341 -5.92 -16.38 -11.09
N THR A 342 -7.21 -16.04 -11.02
CA THR A 342 -8.21 -16.87 -10.31
C THR A 342 -9.38 -17.33 -11.19
N GLY A 343 -9.48 -16.85 -12.42
CA GLY A 343 -10.64 -17.13 -13.28
C GLY A 343 -11.93 -16.43 -12.84
N ALA A 344 -11.81 -15.31 -12.10
CA ALA A 344 -12.95 -14.53 -11.63
C ALA A 344 -13.74 -13.92 -12.80
N ASP A 345 -15.06 -13.76 -12.63
CA ASP A 345 -15.86 -12.92 -13.52
C ASP A 345 -15.60 -11.44 -13.23
N LEU A 346 -15.67 -10.61 -14.27
CA LEU A 346 -15.56 -9.16 -14.15
C LEU A 346 -16.91 -8.50 -14.45
N MET A 347 -17.30 -7.59 -13.56
CA MET A 347 -18.44 -6.71 -13.74
C MET A 347 -17.99 -5.26 -13.54
N LEU A 348 -18.36 -4.38 -14.46
CA LEU A 348 -18.23 -2.93 -14.27
C LEU A 348 -19.56 -2.40 -13.75
N PHE A 349 -19.49 -1.44 -12.83
CA PHE A 349 -20.67 -0.73 -12.35
C PHE A 349 -20.43 0.78 -12.28
N SER A 350 -21.49 1.51 -12.51
CA SER A 350 -21.62 2.96 -12.34
C SER A 350 -23.09 3.27 -12.00
N ASP A 351 -23.89 3.87 -12.89
CA ASP A 351 -25.34 4.00 -12.73
C ASP A 351 -26.05 2.63 -12.82
N ASP A 352 -25.55 1.73 -13.65
CA ASP A 352 -25.98 0.33 -13.81
C ASP A 352 -24.73 -0.57 -13.82
N ALA A 353 -24.92 -1.88 -13.86
CA ALA A 353 -23.83 -2.85 -13.88
C ALA A 353 -23.92 -3.81 -15.08
N ARG A 354 -22.73 -4.20 -15.58
CA ARG A 354 -22.63 -5.14 -16.71
C ARG A 354 -21.40 -6.04 -16.62
N TYR A 355 -21.52 -7.27 -17.04
CA TYR A 355 -20.37 -8.17 -17.20
C TYR A 355 -19.47 -7.72 -18.35
N VAL A 356 -18.17 -7.89 -18.15
CA VAL A 356 -17.14 -7.65 -19.16
C VAL A 356 -16.22 -8.87 -19.22
N THR A 357 -15.94 -9.32 -20.45
CA THR A 357 -15.00 -10.42 -20.67
C THR A 357 -13.67 -9.86 -21.16
N LEU A 358 -12.60 -10.17 -20.45
CA LEU A 358 -11.24 -9.85 -20.88
C LEU A 358 -10.75 -10.91 -21.85
N ASN A 359 -10.00 -10.50 -22.89
CA ASN A 359 -9.36 -11.46 -23.77
C ASN A 359 -8.26 -12.23 -23.02
N PRO A 360 -8.34 -13.56 -22.86
CA PRO A 360 -7.37 -14.33 -22.08
C PRO A 360 -5.95 -14.33 -22.71
N ARG A 361 -5.84 -14.00 -24.00
CA ARG A 361 -4.56 -13.93 -24.71
C ARG A 361 -3.80 -12.62 -24.48
N ASP A 362 -4.50 -11.56 -24.06
CA ASP A 362 -3.86 -10.28 -23.79
C ASP A 362 -2.95 -10.38 -22.57
N THR A 363 -1.88 -9.59 -22.53
CA THR A 363 -1.10 -9.42 -21.31
C THR A 363 -1.98 -8.80 -20.22
N THR A 364 -1.61 -8.98 -18.96
CA THR A 364 -2.39 -8.43 -17.83
C THR A 364 -2.53 -6.90 -17.93
N LEU A 365 -1.48 -6.22 -18.36
CA LEU A 365 -1.51 -4.77 -18.55
C LEU A 365 -2.41 -4.37 -19.71
N THR A 366 -2.33 -5.06 -20.86
CA THR A 366 -3.20 -4.81 -22.01
C THR A 366 -4.66 -5.06 -21.65
N ALA A 367 -4.95 -6.17 -20.96
CA ALA A 367 -6.29 -6.49 -20.49
C ALA A 367 -6.82 -5.40 -19.54
N ALA A 368 -5.99 -4.90 -18.61
CA ALA A 368 -6.37 -3.81 -17.72
C ALA A 368 -6.69 -2.51 -18.48
N GLN A 369 -5.87 -2.17 -19.47
CA GLN A 369 -6.06 -0.96 -20.31
C GLN A 369 -7.26 -1.05 -21.25
N SER A 370 -7.69 -2.25 -21.59
CA SER A 370 -8.88 -2.47 -22.46
C SER A 370 -10.21 -2.35 -21.69
N ILE A 371 -10.19 -2.28 -20.36
CA ILE A 371 -11.41 -2.13 -19.56
C ILE A 371 -12.05 -0.77 -19.87
N PRO A 372 -13.28 -0.74 -20.41
CA PRO A 372 -13.94 0.51 -20.75
C PRO A 372 -14.47 1.20 -19.50
N PHE A 373 -14.10 2.47 -19.29
CA PHE A 373 -14.71 3.30 -18.25
C PHE A 373 -15.86 4.11 -18.85
N ILE A 374 -17.02 4.09 -18.15
CA ILE A 374 -18.27 4.61 -18.68
C ILE A 374 -18.51 6.03 -18.16
N SER A 375 -17.95 6.39 -16.99
CA SER A 375 -18.32 7.56 -16.20
C SER A 375 -19.78 7.43 -15.68
N GLY A 376 -20.25 8.38 -14.88
CA GLY A 376 -21.58 8.34 -14.27
C GLY A 376 -21.49 8.38 -12.76
N GLY A 377 -22.60 8.06 -12.09
CA GLY A 377 -22.67 7.94 -10.63
C GLY A 377 -22.17 6.60 -10.12
N THR A 378 -22.42 6.34 -8.83
CA THR A 378 -21.97 5.10 -8.17
C THR A 378 -23.17 4.41 -7.51
N ASN A 379 -23.66 3.33 -8.16
CA ASN A 379 -24.79 2.52 -7.71
C ASN A 379 -24.33 1.10 -7.34
N PHE A 380 -24.12 0.86 -6.05
CA PHE A 380 -23.72 -0.46 -5.55
C PHE A 380 -24.82 -1.51 -5.64
N GLU A 381 -26.11 -1.13 -5.68
CA GLU A 381 -27.24 -2.06 -5.79
C GLU A 381 -27.21 -2.81 -7.13
N ALA A 382 -26.80 -2.11 -8.20
CA ALA A 382 -26.74 -2.67 -9.54
C ALA A 382 -25.88 -3.94 -9.62
N ILE A 383 -24.84 -4.06 -8.78
CA ILE A 383 -23.98 -5.25 -8.71
C ILE A 383 -24.83 -6.49 -8.39
N PHE A 384 -25.69 -6.41 -7.37
CA PHE A 384 -26.48 -7.54 -6.90
C PHE A 384 -27.70 -7.81 -7.78
N GLN A 385 -28.28 -6.76 -8.36
CA GLN A 385 -29.38 -6.88 -9.31
C GLN A 385 -28.95 -7.59 -10.60
N ARG A 386 -27.74 -7.31 -11.08
CA ARG A 386 -27.17 -7.86 -12.32
C ARG A 386 -26.41 -9.17 -12.13
N ALA A 387 -26.00 -9.53 -10.91
CA ALA A 387 -25.34 -10.80 -10.65
C ALA A 387 -26.24 -11.97 -11.07
N ASN A 388 -25.74 -12.83 -11.97
CA ASN A 388 -26.53 -13.85 -12.64
C ASN A 388 -26.32 -15.27 -12.13
N ARG A 389 -25.42 -15.45 -11.14
CA ARG A 389 -25.15 -16.74 -10.49
C ARG A 389 -24.69 -16.55 -9.04
N ALA A 390 -24.61 -17.66 -8.29
CA ALA A 390 -24.02 -17.69 -6.96
C ALA A 390 -22.50 -17.45 -7.03
N TYR A 391 -22.01 -16.61 -6.14
CA TYR A 391 -20.58 -16.39 -5.92
C TYR A 391 -20.23 -16.63 -4.47
N ASP A 392 -19.10 -17.31 -4.21
CA ASP A 392 -18.57 -17.49 -2.86
C ASP A 392 -18.05 -16.17 -2.31
N ARG A 393 -17.53 -15.31 -3.19
CA ARG A 393 -17.07 -13.95 -2.86
C ARG A 393 -17.34 -12.95 -3.98
N ILE A 394 -17.57 -11.71 -3.56
CA ILE A 394 -17.61 -10.53 -4.42
C ILE A 394 -16.52 -9.57 -3.97
N VAL A 395 -15.62 -9.21 -4.87
CA VAL A 395 -14.56 -8.23 -4.64
C VAL A 395 -14.98 -6.92 -5.30
N ILE A 396 -15.23 -5.90 -4.51
CA ILE A 396 -15.64 -4.58 -4.97
C ILE A 396 -14.43 -3.65 -4.94
N LEU A 397 -14.12 -3.05 -6.08
CA LEU A 397 -13.02 -2.10 -6.27
C LEU A 397 -13.63 -0.73 -6.57
N SER A 398 -13.63 0.19 -5.60
CA SER A 398 -14.30 1.49 -5.66
C SER A 398 -13.63 2.47 -4.70
N ASP A 399 -13.91 3.75 -4.80
CA ASP A 399 -13.62 4.74 -3.77
C ASP A 399 -14.71 4.80 -2.67
N MET A 400 -15.67 3.89 -2.72
CA MET A 400 -16.75 3.72 -1.74
C MET A 400 -17.66 4.94 -1.58
N GLN A 401 -17.80 5.77 -2.60
CA GLN A 401 -18.61 7.00 -2.57
C GLN A 401 -19.96 6.83 -3.31
N GLY A 402 -20.70 5.76 -2.99
CA GLY A 402 -22.04 5.52 -3.52
C GLY A 402 -23.07 6.52 -3.01
N TRP A 403 -23.91 7.05 -3.89
CA TRP A 403 -24.94 8.05 -3.57
C TRP A 403 -26.27 7.83 -4.31
N MET A 404 -26.29 7.01 -5.33
CA MET A 404 -27.50 6.77 -6.14
C MET A 404 -28.52 5.97 -5.35
N ASP A 405 -29.80 6.24 -5.62
CA ASP A 405 -30.99 5.63 -5.03
C ASP A 405 -31.16 5.80 -3.49
N GLY A 406 -30.29 6.59 -2.83
CA GLY A 406 -30.45 7.02 -1.43
C GLY A 406 -30.39 5.88 -0.41
N GLY A 407 -30.10 4.65 -0.81
CA GLY A 407 -30.04 3.44 0.01
C GLY A 407 -28.62 2.90 0.17
N ALA A 408 -28.36 2.25 1.30
CA ALA A 408 -27.21 1.34 1.38
C ALA A 408 -27.59 0.02 0.69
N PRO A 409 -26.69 -0.64 -0.07
CA PRO A 409 -26.98 -1.82 -0.88
C PRO A 409 -27.18 -3.11 -0.05
N VAL A 410 -27.62 -2.97 1.20
CA VAL A 410 -27.80 -4.07 2.16
C VAL A 410 -28.96 -4.99 1.77
N GLN A 411 -30.11 -4.39 1.41
CA GLN A 411 -31.27 -5.16 1.03
C GLN A 411 -31.06 -5.86 -0.33
N PRO A 412 -30.59 -5.20 -1.40
CA PRO A 412 -30.23 -5.86 -2.64
C PRO A 412 -29.21 -6.99 -2.48
N PHE A 413 -28.28 -6.86 -1.55
CA PHE A 413 -27.34 -7.94 -1.23
C PHE A 413 -28.04 -9.10 -0.53
N ALA A 414 -28.93 -8.85 0.42
CA ALA A 414 -29.70 -9.89 1.09
C ALA A 414 -30.63 -10.63 0.09
N ASP A 415 -31.26 -9.90 -0.82
CA ASP A 415 -32.10 -10.46 -1.88
C ASP A 415 -31.28 -11.34 -2.85
N TYR A 416 -30.07 -10.91 -3.20
CA TYR A 416 -29.13 -11.71 -3.97
C TYR A 416 -28.77 -13.02 -3.23
N GLN A 417 -28.41 -12.95 -1.95
CA GLN A 417 -28.11 -14.14 -1.16
C GLN A 417 -29.30 -15.11 -1.07
N ALA A 418 -30.51 -14.57 -0.88
CA ALA A 418 -31.73 -15.37 -0.87
C ALA A 418 -32.02 -16.01 -2.23
N ARG A 419 -31.89 -15.24 -3.33
CA ARG A 419 -32.13 -15.71 -4.71
C ARG A 419 -31.28 -16.92 -5.08
N PHE A 420 -30.02 -16.94 -4.65
CA PHE A 420 -29.08 -18.01 -4.97
C PHE A 420 -28.84 -18.98 -3.83
N SER A 421 -29.48 -18.80 -2.67
CA SER A 421 -29.29 -19.61 -1.47
C SER A 421 -27.80 -19.72 -1.07
N VAL A 422 -27.07 -18.59 -1.11
CA VAL A 422 -25.61 -18.53 -0.92
C VAL A 422 -25.24 -17.60 0.22
N ALA A 423 -24.15 -17.94 0.93
CA ALA A 423 -23.55 -17.11 1.97
C ALA A 423 -22.29 -16.37 1.42
N THR A 424 -22.53 -15.50 0.45
CA THR A 424 -21.47 -14.73 -0.22
C THR A 424 -20.75 -13.80 0.73
N ARG A 425 -19.41 -13.70 0.62
CA ARG A 425 -18.59 -12.73 1.31
C ARG A 425 -18.29 -11.54 0.38
N ILE A 426 -18.30 -10.33 0.93
CA ILE A 426 -17.95 -9.11 0.20
C ILE A 426 -16.62 -8.59 0.71
N PHE A 427 -15.70 -8.35 -0.21
CA PHE A 427 -14.43 -7.68 0.04
C PHE A 427 -14.43 -6.34 -0.69
N SER A 428 -14.53 -5.26 0.06
CA SER A 428 -14.56 -3.93 -0.51
C SER A 428 -13.18 -3.27 -0.38
N PHE A 429 -12.65 -2.81 -1.50
CA PHE A 429 -11.41 -2.07 -1.57
C PHE A 429 -11.72 -0.60 -1.81
N ASP A 430 -11.49 0.21 -0.78
CA ASP A 430 -11.52 1.66 -0.87
C ASP A 430 -10.22 2.15 -1.52
N LEU A 431 -10.25 2.44 -2.80
CA LEU A 431 -9.07 2.77 -3.60
C LEU A 431 -8.47 4.14 -3.30
N ASN A 432 -9.19 4.98 -2.58
CA ASN A 432 -8.77 6.32 -2.17
C ASN A 432 -8.58 6.47 -0.64
N GLY A 433 -8.93 5.45 0.14
CA GLY A 433 -8.73 5.45 1.59
C GLY A 433 -9.66 6.41 2.34
N TYR A 434 -10.88 6.62 1.86
CA TYR A 434 -11.84 7.55 2.50
C TYR A 434 -12.46 7.00 3.79
N GLY A 435 -12.46 5.66 3.97
CA GLY A 435 -12.82 5.01 5.24
C GLY A 435 -14.32 4.87 5.49
N THR A 436 -15.17 5.11 4.51
CA THR A 436 -16.62 4.83 4.58
C THR A 436 -16.97 3.50 3.97
N LEU A 437 -17.99 2.81 4.52
CA LEU A 437 -18.46 1.52 4.05
C LEU A 437 -19.84 1.65 3.44
N GLN A 438 -20.08 0.90 2.37
CA GLN A 438 -21.41 0.76 1.77
C GLN A 438 -22.21 -0.40 2.39
N PHE A 439 -21.58 -1.25 3.19
CA PHE A 439 -22.16 -2.44 3.78
C PHE A 439 -21.87 -2.52 5.29
N PRO A 440 -22.74 -3.20 6.09
CA PRO A 440 -22.47 -3.46 7.49
C PRO A 440 -21.33 -4.47 7.67
N GLN A 441 -20.57 -4.33 8.73
CA GLN A 441 -19.29 -4.99 8.98
C GLN A 441 -19.35 -6.54 9.10
N GLU A 442 -20.50 -7.16 9.30
CA GLU A 442 -20.62 -8.57 9.68
C GLU A 442 -20.18 -9.58 8.60
N ARG A 443 -20.04 -9.19 7.34
CA ARG A 443 -19.51 -10.02 6.23
C ARG A 443 -18.80 -9.21 5.15
N VAL A 444 -18.42 -8.00 5.49
CA VAL A 444 -17.80 -7.06 4.57
C VAL A 444 -16.44 -6.70 5.11
N TYR A 445 -15.42 -6.88 4.30
CA TYR A 445 -14.05 -6.58 4.64
C TYR A 445 -13.62 -5.37 3.86
N CYS A 446 -13.36 -4.27 4.53
CA CYS A 446 -12.77 -3.12 3.87
C CYS A 446 -11.27 -3.18 3.96
N LEU A 447 -10.70 -3.20 2.79
CA LEU A 447 -9.27 -3.08 2.60
C LEU A 447 -9.07 -1.77 1.85
N ALA A 448 -8.54 -0.78 2.51
CA ALA A 448 -8.20 0.45 1.84
C ALA A 448 -6.73 0.36 1.39
N GLY A 449 -6.41 0.84 0.20
CA GLY A 449 -5.10 1.07 -0.41
C GLY A 449 -4.28 -0.13 -0.88
N TRP A 450 -3.15 0.23 -1.40
CA TRP A 450 -2.30 -0.59 -2.24
C TRP A 450 -1.03 -1.02 -1.51
N SER A 451 -1.08 -2.05 -0.72
CA SER A 451 0.14 -2.75 -0.40
C SER A 451 0.22 -4.02 -1.24
N ASP A 452 1.43 -4.42 -1.59
CA ASP A 452 1.71 -5.66 -2.32
C ASP A 452 1.17 -6.91 -1.61
N ARG A 453 0.73 -6.78 -0.36
CA ARG A 453 0.20 -7.85 0.48
C ARG A 453 -1.32 -7.86 0.59
N VAL A 454 -2.01 -7.04 -0.18
CA VAL A 454 -3.47 -6.98 -0.19
C VAL A 454 -4.10 -8.34 -0.49
N PHE A 455 -3.49 -9.14 -1.35
CA PHE A 455 -3.96 -10.49 -1.67
C PHE A 455 -3.78 -11.48 -0.52
N GLU A 456 -2.69 -11.37 0.26
CA GLU A 456 -2.49 -12.18 1.47
C GLU A 456 -3.54 -11.83 2.53
N ILE A 457 -3.86 -10.54 2.66
CA ILE A 457 -4.90 -10.06 3.58
C ILE A 457 -6.26 -10.59 3.14
N LEU A 458 -6.59 -10.49 1.84
CA LEU A 458 -7.82 -11.04 1.28
C LEU A 458 -7.95 -12.54 1.62
N GLN A 459 -6.89 -13.32 1.40
CA GLN A 459 -6.90 -14.76 1.71
C GLN A 459 -7.12 -15.06 3.19
N LYS A 460 -6.58 -14.23 4.09
CA LYS A 460 -6.75 -14.39 5.53
C LYS A 460 -8.17 -14.02 5.97
N LEU A 461 -8.68 -12.89 5.48
CA LEU A 461 -10.04 -12.44 5.75
C LEU A 461 -11.09 -13.37 5.16
N ASP A 462 -10.79 -14.05 4.05
CA ASP A 462 -11.66 -15.08 3.48
C ASP A 462 -11.91 -16.24 4.45
N ARG A 463 -11.02 -16.46 5.41
CA ARG A 463 -11.15 -17.47 6.45
C ARG A 463 -11.73 -16.93 7.76
N ASP A 464 -11.48 -15.67 8.09
CA ASP A 464 -11.77 -15.08 9.39
C ASP A 464 -11.95 -13.54 9.33
N PRO A 465 -13.16 -13.03 9.64
CA PRO A 465 -13.51 -11.60 9.59
C PRO A 465 -12.64 -10.68 10.45
N GLU A 466 -12.20 -11.17 11.59
CA GLU A 466 -11.39 -10.39 12.53
C GLU A 466 -9.87 -10.63 12.38
N ALA A 467 -9.48 -11.41 11.38
CA ALA A 467 -8.08 -11.80 11.18
C ALA A 467 -7.12 -10.62 11.21
N LEU A 468 -7.50 -9.50 10.57
CA LEU A 468 -6.63 -8.30 10.50
C LEU A 468 -6.41 -7.68 11.89
N VAL A 469 -7.46 -7.53 12.69
CA VAL A 469 -7.36 -7.00 14.05
C VAL A 469 -6.56 -7.95 14.93
N ARG A 470 -6.83 -9.27 14.82
CA ARG A 470 -6.10 -10.30 15.59
C ARG A 470 -4.63 -10.37 15.19
N GLU A 471 -4.28 -10.23 13.92
CA GLU A 471 -2.87 -10.14 13.49
C GLU A 471 -2.16 -8.94 14.11
N VAL A 472 -2.81 -7.79 14.11
CA VAL A 472 -2.27 -6.61 14.80
C VAL A 472 -2.10 -6.89 16.30
N GLU A 473 -3.10 -7.48 16.95
CA GLU A 473 -3.03 -7.83 18.38
C GLU A 473 -1.93 -8.87 18.69
N SER A 474 -1.61 -9.74 17.73
CA SER A 474 -0.54 -10.74 17.86
C SER A 474 0.87 -10.16 17.71
N VAL A 475 1.02 -8.92 17.22
CA VAL A 475 2.34 -8.28 17.08
C VAL A 475 3.04 -8.22 18.45
N PRO A 476 4.26 -8.76 18.59
CA PRO A 476 4.95 -8.78 19.87
C PRO A 476 5.36 -7.35 20.27
N LEU A 477 4.87 -6.92 21.42
CA LEU A 477 5.22 -5.68 22.07
C LEU A 477 5.28 -5.95 23.57
N GLU A 478 6.46 -6.38 24.02
CA GLU A 478 6.71 -6.68 25.43
C GLU A 478 6.97 -5.43 26.27
N ASP A 479 6.83 -5.50 27.58
CA ASP A 479 7.08 -4.40 28.54
C ASP A 479 8.56 -4.03 28.69
#